data_9ea99696ba737f58496b3af69757131f
#
_entry.id   9ea99696ba737f58496b3af69757131f
#
_cell.length_a   1.000
_cell.length_b   1.000
_cell.length_c   1.000
_cell.angle_alpha   90.00
_cell.angle_beta   90.00
_cell.angle_gamma   90.00
#
_symmetry.space_group_name_H-M   'P 1'
#
loop_
_entity.id
_entity.type
_entity.pdbx_description
1 polymer ?
#
loop_
_entity_poly.entity_id
_entity_poly.type
_entity_poly.pdbx_seq_one_letter_code
_entity_poly.pdbx_strand_id
1 'polypeptide(L)'
;MPTDDQTNTAGTIKLVCLPYAGAGASFYRPWAALAGDALEILPLQLPGRERLIDDEPHRDVHSAVDGLVAQLRERLGAGDHRVALFGHSLGAVLAYELAHRLVAEPGVELTHLFVSGSPEAARGRQRRATGLSDENFLAQVGEFAGYLHPALDDPEMRELVLPALRADRVRLAARPPPHPRPRPRPLPRDPRPPGPLPGAHRST
;
A
#
# COMPACT_ATOMS: atom_id res chain seq x y z
N MET A 1 -18.63 10.69 -43.62
CA MET A 1 -18.43 9.63 -42.63
C MET A 1 -17.67 10.21 -41.48
N PRO A 2 -18.27 10.56 -40.34
CA PRO A 2 -17.51 10.98 -39.18
C PRO A 2 -16.90 9.74 -38.55
N THR A 3 -15.59 9.74 -38.40
CA THR A 3 -14.83 8.78 -37.60
C THR A 3 -15.17 9.05 -36.14
N ASP A 4 -15.86 8.08 -35.51
CA ASP A 4 -16.03 8.03 -34.06
C ASP A 4 -14.64 7.95 -33.41
N ASP A 5 -14.12 9.10 -33.05
CA ASP A 5 -13.03 9.23 -32.08
C ASP A 5 -13.67 8.99 -30.69
N GLN A 6 -13.83 7.73 -30.34
CA GLN A 6 -14.06 7.35 -28.95
C GLN A 6 -12.77 7.58 -28.19
N THR A 7 -12.48 8.84 -27.93
CA THR A 7 -11.52 9.23 -26.89
C THR A 7 -11.95 8.54 -25.60
N ASN A 8 -11.18 7.54 -25.23
CA ASN A 8 -11.26 6.80 -23.98
C ASN A 8 -11.26 7.79 -22.80
N THR A 9 -12.42 8.21 -22.34
CA THR A 9 -12.63 9.05 -21.15
C THR A 9 -12.44 8.25 -19.85
N ALA A 10 -11.56 7.24 -19.85
CA ALA A 10 -11.11 6.60 -18.64
C ALA A 10 -10.19 7.59 -17.90
N GLY A 11 -10.77 8.39 -17.00
CA GLY A 11 -10.02 9.36 -16.19
C GLY A 11 -8.79 8.74 -15.52
N THR A 12 -7.80 9.55 -15.22
CA THR A 12 -6.55 9.17 -14.54
C THR A 12 -6.83 8.30 -13.31
N ILE A 13 -6.16 7.16 -13.20
CA ILE A 13 -6.24 6.31 -12.02
C ILE A 13 -5.32 6.85 -10.93
N LYS A 14 -5.82 7.04 -9.72
CA LYS A 14 -5.02 7.40 -8.56
C LYS A 14 -4.48 6.14 -7.89
N LEU A 15 -3.17 5.91 -8.01
CA LEU A 15 -2.50 4.81 -7.30
C LEU A 15 -2.17 5.24 -5.88
N VAL A 16 -3.01 4.86 -4.95
CA VAL A 16 -2.81 5.09 -3.52
C VAL A 16 -1.76 4.14 -2.99
N CYS A 17 -0.62 4.68 -2.57
CA CYS A 17 0.52 3.91 -2.08
C CYS A 17 0.59 3.95 -0.56
N LEU A 18 0.62 2.77 0.07
CA LEU A 18 0.63 2.61 1.52
C LEU A 18 2.01 2.17 2.00
N PRO A 19 2.61 2.88 3.01
CA PRO A 19 3.96 2.62 3.45
C PRO A 19 4.08 1.25 4.13
N TYR A 20 5.22 0.60 3.93
CA TYR A 20 5.63 -0.56 4.71
C TYR A 20 6.17 -0.14 6.09
N ALA A 21 6.42 -1.11 6.98
CA ALA A 21 6.90 -0.81 8.33
C ALA A 21 8.21 -0.01 8.30
N GLY A 22 8.24 1.11 9.00
CA GLY A 22 9.38 2.04 9.06
C GLY A 22 9.47 3.03 7.88
N ALA A 23 8.71 2.82 6.79
CA ALA A 23 8.70 3.76 5.66
C ALA A 23 7.68 4.88 5.84
N GLY A 24 7.94 6.01 5.17
CA GLY A 24 6.99 7.10 5.00
C GLY A 24 6.52 7.26 3.57
N ALA A 25 5.68 8.27 3.35
CA ALA A 25 5.11 8.57 2.03
C ALA A 25 6.18 8.94 0.99
N SER A 26 7.29 9.53 1.42
CA SER A 26 8.38 9.97 0.54
C SER A 26 9.02 8.83 -0.24
N PHE A 27 8.95 7.59 0.26
CA PHE A 27 9.45 6.40 -0.44
C PHE A 27 8.88 6.26 -1.85
N TYR A 28 7.62 6.67 -2.05
CA TYR A 28 6.94 6.54 -3.34
C TYR A 28 7.08 7.75 -4.26
N ARG A 29 7.73 8.85 -3.83
CA ARG A 29 7.92 10.04 -4.67
C ARG A 29 8.59 9.75 -6.03
N PRO A 30 9.63 8.89 -6.12
CA PRO A 30 10.25 8.57 -7.40
C PRO A 30 9.31 7.90 -8.40
N TRP A 31 8.23 7.25 -7.92
CA TRP A 31 7.28 6.57 -8.79
C TRP A 31 6.48 7.54 -9.67
N ALA A 32 6.28 8.77 -9.21
CA ALA A 32 5.59 9.79 -9.99
C ALA A 32 6.26 10.07 -11.34
N ALA A 33 7.60 10.00 -11.40
CA ALA A 33 8.34 10.18 -12.64
C ALA A 33 8.16 9.02 -13.64
N LEU A 34 7.67 7.86 -13.17
CA LEU A 34 7.46 6.65 -13.97
C LEU A 34 5.99 6.43 -14.35
N ALA A 35 5.08 7.23 -13.78
CA ALA A 35 3.65 6.94 -13.82
C ALA A 35 2.97 7.25 -15.17
N GLY A 36 3.52 8.14 -15.99
CA GLY A 36 2.87 8.62 -17.20
C GLY A 36 1.54 9.36 -16.93
N ASP A 37 0.80 9.71 -17.98
CA ASP A 37 -0.41 10.55 -17.88
C ASP A 37 -1.64 9.80 -17.36
N ALA A 38 -1.65 8.47 -17.47
CA ALA A 38 -2.79 7.63 -17.09
C ALA A 38 -2.85 7.29 -15.59
N LEU A 39 -1.77 7.59 -14.84
CA LEU A 39 -1.61 7.17 -13.46
C LEU A 39 -1.09 8.33 -12.59
N GLU A 40 -1.80 8.66 -11.52
CA GLU A 40 -1.36 9.60 -10.51
C GLU A 40 -0.90 8.85 -9.26
N ILE A 41 0.35 9.07 -8.83
CA ILE A 41 0.86 8.45 -7.59
C ILE A 41 0.42 9.26 -6.38
N LEU A 42 -0.34 8.63 -5.49
CA LEU A 42 -0.92 9.25 -4.30
C LEU A 42 -0.43 8.54 -3.02
N PRO A 43 0.77 8.85 -2.50
CA PRO A 43 1.26 8.25 -1.27
C PRO A 43 0.48 8.78 -0.07
N LEU A 44 0.04 7.88 0.82
CA LEU A 44 -0.53 8.24 2.11
C LEU A 44 0.52 8.15 3.22
N GLN A 45 0.36 8.99 4.26
CA GLN A 45 1.29 9.10 5.36
C GLN A 45 0.70 8.52 6.64
N LEU A 46 1.48 7.67 7.32
CA LEU A 46 1.16 7.27 8.69
C LEU A 46 1.78 8.25 9.69
N PRO A 47 1.15 8.47 10.87
CA PRO A 47 1.72 9.28 11.93
C PRO A 47 2.98 8.66 12.55
N GLY A 48 3.76 9.46 13.27
CA GLY A 48 5.00 9.08 13.91
C GLY A 48 6.20 9.02 12.95
N ARG A 49 6.11 9.69 11.77
CA ARG A 49 7.20 9.72 10.79
C ARG A 49 7.09 10.90 9.81
N GLU A 50 8.23 11.30 9.22
CA GLU A 50 8.33 12.40 8.25
C GLU A 50 7.60 13.67 8.76
N ARG A 51 6.68 14.24 7.95
CA ARG A 51 5.92 15.46 8.31
C ARG A 51 4.98 15.27 9.50
N LEU A 52 4.65 14.03 9.88
CA LEU A 52 3.80 13.68 11.01
C LEU A 52 4.61 13.02 12.14
N ILE A 53 5.88 13.43 12.31
CA ILE A 53 6.81 12.82 13.26
C ILE A 53 6.35 13.00 14.71
N ASP A 54 5.72 14.13 15.00
CA ASP A 54 5.23 14.49 16.33
C ASP A 54 3.85 13.85 16.66
N ASP A 55 3.18 13.30 15.66
CA ASP A 55 1.89 12.67 15.84
C ASP A 55 2.04 11.26 16.44
N GLU A 56 1.17 10.92 17.40
CA GLU A 56 1.20 9.59 18.02
C GLU A 56 0.90 8.49 16.98
N PRO A 57 1.75 7.47 16.85
CA PRO A 57 1.50 6.36 15.94
C PRO A 57 0.25 5.57 16.32
N HIS A 58 -0.56 5.21 15.35
CA HIS A 58 -1.70 4.32 15.59
C HIS A 58 -1.25 2.99 16.21
N ARG A 59 -2.07 2.39 17.06
CA ARG A 59 -1.73 1.16 17.79
C ARG A 59 -2.30 -0.11 17.16
N ASP A 60 -3.22 0.02 16.22
CA ASP A 60 -3.86 -1.08 15.53
C ASP A 60 -4.17 -0.75 14.07
N VAL A 61 -4.52 -1.79 13.29
CA VAL A 61 -4.81 -1.65 11.86
C VAL A 61 -6.06 -0.81 11.61
N HIS A 62 -7.09 -0.94 12.43
CA HIS A 62 -8.36 -0.24 12.20
C HIS A 62 -8.21 1.26 12.39
N SER A 63 -7.60 1.70 13.50
CA SER A 63 -7.34 3.12 13.74
C SER A 63 -6.42 3.71 12.65
N ALA A 64 -5.44 2.94 12.18
CA ALA A 64 -4.60 3.35 11.06
C ALA A 64 -5.42 3.52 9.77
N VAL A 65 -6.30 2.58 9.45
CA VAL A 65 -7.15 2.63 8.26
C VAL A 65 -8.16 3.76 8.35
N ASP A 66 -8.76 4.01 9.51
CA ASP A 66 -9.67 5.15 9.69
C ASP A 66 -8.96 6.50 9.41
N GLY A 67 -7.73 6.66 9.91
CA GLY A 67 -6.89 7.81 9.58
C GLY A 67 -6.53 7.92 8.10
N LEU A 68 -6.23 6.79 7.45
CA LEU A 68 -5.93 6.74 6.02
C LEU A 68 -7.16 7.05 5.15
N VAL A 69 -8.36 6.60 5.54
CA VAL A 69 -9.63 6.97 4.87
C VAL A 69 -9.84 8.48 4.94
N ALA A 70 -9.68 9.09 6.12
CA ALA A 70 -9.84 10.53 6.29
C ALA A 70 -8.85 11.30 5.40
N GLN A 71 -7.57 10.90 5.43
CA GLN A 71 -6.53 11.51 4.58
C GLN A 71 -6.81 11.31 3.09
N LEU A 72 -7.31 10.15 2.68
CA LEU A 72 -7.65 9.88 1.28
C LEU A 72 -8.81 10.75 0.81
N ARG A 73 -9.88 10.88 1.60
CA ARG A 73 -11.02 11.76 1.29
C ARG A 73 -10.59 13.21 1.08
N GLU A 74 -9.76 13.71 1.98
CA GLU A 74 -9.22 15.08 1.87
C GLU A 74 -8.43 15.26 0.55
N ARG A 75 -7.63 14.28 0.17
CA ARG A 75 -6.79 14.35 -1.03
C ARG A 75 -7.54 14.11 -2.33
N LEU A 76 -8.59 13.33 -2.31
CA LEU A 76 -9.44 13.11 -3.47
C LEU A 76 -10.32 14.33 -3.76
N GLY A 77 -10.83 14.99 -2.71
CA GLY A 77 -11.81 16.06 -2.87
C GLY A 77 -13.18 15.53 -3.32
N ALA A 78 -14.00 16.45 -3.84
CA ALA A 78 -15.33 16.11 -4.36
C ALA A 78 -15.24 15.52 -5.76
N GLY A 79 -16.19 14.62 -6.10
CA GLY A 79 -16.31 14.01 -7.43
C GLY A 79 -16.11 12.49 -7.42
N ASP A 80 -16.13 11.91 -8.63
CA ASP A 80 -15.91 10.49 -8.83
C ASP A 80 -14.44 10.22 -9.16
N HIS A 81 -13.83 9.27 -8.45
CA HIS A 81 -12.41 8.96 -8.56
C HIS A 81 -12.20 7.46 -8.79
N ARG A 82 -11.33 7.15 -9.74
CA ARG A 82 -10.84 5.79 -9.98
C ARG A 82 -9.57 5.59 -9.17
N VAL A 83 -9.61 4.63 -8.26
CA VAL A 83 -8.54 4.37 -7.29
C VAL A 83 -8.01 2.96 -7.45
N ALA A 84 -6.68 2.83 -7.47
CA ALA A 84 -6.00 1.57 -7.26
C ALA A 84 -5.19 1.66 -5.95
N LEU A 85 -5.05 0.56 -5.25
CA LEU A 85 -4.28 0.49 -4.01
C LEU A 85 -3.00 -0.31 -4.24
N PHE A 86 -1.90 0.16 -3.69
CA PHE A 86 -0.64 -0.57 -3.59
C PHE A 86 -0.13 -0.61 -2.16
N GLY A 87 0.31 -1.79 -1.73
CA GLY A 87 0.97 -1.95 -0.44
C GLY A 87 1.96 -3.11 -0.41
N HIS A 88 3.10 -2.89 0.27
CA HIS A 88 4.09 -3.91 0.54
C HIS A 88 4.15 -4.20 2.05
N SER A 89 4.29 -5.45 2.45
CA SER A 89 4.43 -5.89 3.86
C SER A 89 3.30 -5.34 4.76
N LEU A 90 3.56 -4.41 5.69
CA LEU A 90 2.52 -3.72 6.48
C LEU A 90 1.55 -2.99 5.55
N GLY A 91 2.07 -2.28 4.53
CA GLY A 91 1.26 -1.59 3.54
C GLY A 91 0.27 -2.51 2.82
N ALA A 92 0.63 -3.79 2.60
CA ALA A 92 -0.28 -4.77 2.01
C ALA A 92 -1.48 -5.08 2.93
N VAL A 93 -1.25 -5.15 4.24
CA VAL A 93 -2.32 -5.33 5.24
C VAL A 93 -3.22 -4.10 5.27
N LEU A 94 -2.62 -2.91 5.31
CA LEU A 94 -3.37 -1.65 5.30
C LEU A 94 -4.17 -1.48 4.01
N ALA A 95 -3.57 -1.80 2.84
CA ALA A 95 -4.24 -1.74 1.54
C ALA A 95 -5.45 -2.68 1.49
N TYR A 96 -5.30 -3.90 2.02
CA TYR A 96 -6.38 -4.86 2.08
C TYR A 96 -7.55 -4.36 2.93
N GLU A 97 -7.29 -3.87 4.14
CA GLU A 97 -8.32 -3.34 5.03
C GLU A 97 -8.94 -2.03 4.48
N LEU A 98 -8.12 -1.16 3.88
CA LEU A 98 -8.59 0.05 3.21
C LEU A 98 -9.51 -0.28 2.03
N ALA A 99 -9.19 -1.31 1.23
CA ALA A 99 -10.03 -1.76 0.13
C ALA A 99 -11.45 -2.10 0.60
N HIS A 100 -11.59 -2.77 1.75
CA HIS A 100 -12.91 -3.08 2.33
C HIS A 100 -13.70 -1.83 2.70
N ARG A 101 -13.04 -0.77 3.17
CA ARG A 101 -13.69 0.50 3.46
C ARG A 101 -14.13 1.22 2.19
N LEU A 102 -13.27 1.21 1.15
CA LEU A 102 -13.51 1.95 -0.09
C LEU A 102 -14.61 1.33 -0.98
N VAL A 103 -14.90 0.04 -0.86
CA VAL A 103 -16.00 -0.60 -1.61
C VAL A 103 -17.35 0.07 -1.33
N ALA A 104 -17.55 0.60 -0.13
CA ALA A 104 -18.77 1.29 0.27
C ALA A 104 -18.64 2.83 0.23
N GLU A 105 -17.49 3.36 -0.23
CA GLU A 105 -17.23 4.79 -0.21
C GLU A 105 -17.85 5.47 -1.44
N PRO A 106 -18.76 6.44 -1.24
CA PRO A 106 -19.36 7.18 -2.35
C PRO A 106 -18.30 7.94 -3.16
N GLY A 107 -18.44 7.95 -4.48
CA GLY A 107 -17.51 8.65 -5.38
C GLY A 107 -16.16 7.95 -5.56
N VAL A 108 -15.97 6.74 -5.04
CA VAL A 108 -14.73 5.98 -5.22
C VAL A 108 -14.99 4.66 -5.97
N GLU A 109 -14.42 4.55 -7.16
CA GLU A 109 -14.33 3.29 -7.90
C GLU A 109 -13.00 2.62 -7.59
N LEU A 110 -13.01 1.57 -6.76
CA LEU A 110 -11.82 0.75 -6.51
C LEU A 110 -11.57 -0.17 -7.70
N THR A 111 -10.56 0.13 -8.50
CA THR A 111 -10.24 -0.60 -9.74
C THR A 111 -9.34 -1.80 -9.50
N HIS A 112 -8.28 -1.64 -8.68
CA HIS A 112 -7.27 -2.67 -8.45
C HIS A 112 -6.73 -2.63 -7.02
N LEU A 113 -6.29 -3.79 -6.54
CA LEU A 113 -5.54 -3.94 -5.29
C LEU A 113 -4.24 -4.72 -5.56
N PHE A 114 -3.10 -4.07 -5.40
CA PHE A 114 -1.78 -4.66 -5.53
C PHE A 114 -1.18 -4.88 -4.14
N VAL A 115 -0.88 -6.12 -3.81
CA VAL A 115 -0.28 -6.50 -2.53
C VAL A 115 1.01 -7.30 -2.75
N SER A 116 2.03 -6.99 -1.98
CA SER A 116 3.36 -7.60 -2.09
C SER A 116 3.94 -7.89 -0.71
N GLY A 117 4.79 -8.93 -0.62
CA GLY A 117 5.59 -9.19 0.58
C GLY A 117 4.79 -9.42 1.88
N SER A 118 3.53 -9.85 1.79
CA SER A 118 2.72 -10.21 2.94
C SER A 118 2.23 -11.65 2.80
N PRO A 119 2.32 -12.48 3.85
CA PRO A 119 1.69 -13.79 3.86
C PRO A 119 0.18 -13.62 3.69
N GLU A 120 -0.47 -14.68 3.23
CA GLU A 120 -1.91 -14.69 3.00
C GLU A 120 -2.67 -14.06 4.18
N ALA A 121 -3.58 -13.14 3.85
CA ALA A 121 -4.33 -12.36 4.81
C ALA A 121 -5.02 -13.18 5.92
N ALA A 122 -5.32 -14.45 5.65
CA ALA A 122 -5.96 -15.38 6.57
C ALA A 122 -4.99 -16.01 7.60
N ARG A 123 -3.68 -15.95 7.38
CA ARG A 123 -2.68 -16.51 8.29
C ARG A 123 -2.04 -15.40 9.11
N GLY A 124 -2.56 -15.14 10.32
CA GLY A 124 -1.96 -14.22 11.27
C GLY A 124 -0.50 -14.57 11.55
N ARG A 125 0.38 -13.58 11.66
CA ARG A 125 1.78 -13.78 12.06
C ARG A 125 1.85 -14.18 13.54
N GLN A 126 2.42 -15.36 13.82
CA GLN A 126 2.51 -15.92 15.17
C GLN A 126 3.59 -15.28 16.06
N ARG A 127 4.51 -14.47 15.51
CA ARG A 127 5.61 -13.86 16.30
C ARG A 127 5.24 -12.46 16.78
N ARG A 128 5.02 -12.33 18.09
CA ARG A 128 4.78 -11.05 18.77
C ARG A 128 6.13 -10.35 19.02
N ALA A 129 6.24 -9.10 18.58
CA ALA A 129 7.40 -8.24 18.87
C ALA A 129 7.27 -7.49 20.20
N THR A 130 6.21 -7.75 20.97
CA THR A 130 5.93 -7.12 22.27
C THR A 130 6.88 -7.64 23.34
N GLY A 131 7.54 -6.73 24.07
CA GLY A 131 8.42 -7.09 25.21
C GLY A 131 9.88 -7.39 24.84
N LEU A 132 10.27 -7.26 23.56
CA LEU A 132 11.67 -7.40 23.16
C LEU A 132 12.46 -6.12 23.48
N SER A 133 13.75 -6.28 23.90
CA SER A 133 14.71 -5.18 23.90
C SER A 133 14.87 -4.62 22.47
N ASP A 134 15.41 -3.39 22.35
CA ASP A 134 15.61 -2.76 21.06
C ASP A 134 16.53 -3.57 20.15
N GLU A 135 17.60 -4.14 20.70
CA GLU A 135 18.54 -4.98 19.96
C GLU A 135 17.87 -6.25 19.41
N ASN A 136 17.14 -6.98 20.27
CA ASN A 136 16.43 -8.18 19.86
C ASN A 136 15.29 -7.88 18.87
N PHE A 137 14.64 -6.73 19.03
CA PHE A 137 13.63 -6.27 18.10
C PHE A 137 14.22 -5.97 16.72
N LEU A 138 15.34 -5.22 16.65
CA LEU A 138 16.02 -4.91 15.39
C LEU A 138 16.59 -6.17 14.73
N ALA A 139 17.19 -7.09 15.50
CA ALA A 139 17.63 -8.38 14.97
C ALA A 139 16.47 -9.16 14.31
N GLN A 140 15.31 -9.20 14.96
CA GLN A 140 14.12 -9.84 14.40
C GLN A 140 13.59 -9.11 13.15
N VAL A 141 13.68 -7.77 13.10
CA VAL A 141 13.33 -6.99 11.90
C VAL A 141 14.27 -7.31 10.75
N GLY A 142 15.59 -7.37 11.01
CA GLY A 142 16.60 -7.71 10.01
C GLY A 142 16.44 -9.13 9.47
N GLU A 143 16.22 -10.11 10.34
CA GLU A 143 15.94 -11.51 9.95
C GLU A 143 14.70 -11.60 9.03
N PHE A 144 13.69 -10.80 9.33
CA PHE A 144 12.43 -10.81 8.59
C PHE A 144 12.49 -10.06 7.26
N ALA A 145 13.12 -8.87 7.26
CA ALA A 145 13.24 -8.02 6.08
C ALA A 145 14.39 -8.44 5.14
N GLY A 146 15.30 -9.30 5.64
CA GLY A 146 16.52 -9.69 4.96
C GLY A 146 17.58 -8.59 4.95
N TYR A 147 17.31 -7.43 5.58
CA TYR A 147 18.20 -6.29 5.61
C TYR A 147 17.75 -5.28 6.69
N LEU A 148 18.70 -4.54 7.28
CA LEU A 148 18.45 -3.38 8.13
C LEU A 148 18.92 -2.12 7.40
N HIS A 149 18.14 -1.04 7.48
CA HIS A 149 18.53 0.22 6.89
C HIS A 149 19.74 0.78 7.67
N PRO A 150 20.83 1.25 7.00
CA PRO A 150 22.03 1.76 7.67
C PRO A 150 21.77 2.90 8.68
N ALA A 151 20.70 3.69 8.49
CA ALA A 151 20.30 4.71 9.47
C ALA A 151 19.98 4.14 10.87
N LEU A 152 19.70 2.84 10.99
CA LEU A 152 19.47 2.19 12.28
C LEU A 152 20.77 1.85 13.04
N ASP A 153 21.93 2.03 12.40
CA ASP A 153 23.24 1.92 13.03
C ASP A 153 23.59 3.21 13.83
N ASP A 154 22.99 4.35 13.43
CA ASP A 154 23.11 5.62 14.13
C ASP A 154 22.16 5.66 15.34
N PRO A 155 22.66 5.92 16.58
CA PRO A 155 21.83 5.95 17.78
C PRO A 155 20.71 7.00 17.75
N GLU A 156 20.98 8.21 17.24
CA GLU A 156 20.01 9.29 17.19
C GLU A 156 18.89 8.96 16.19
N MET A 157 19.25 8.45 15.02
CA MET A 157 18.30 7.99 14.03
C MET A 157 17.48 6.79 14.52
N ARG A 158 18.10 5.93 15.32
CA ARG A 158 17.42 4.79 15.95
C ARG A 158 16.34 5.24 16.92
N GLU A 159 16.64 6.18 17.81
CA GLU A 159 15.66 6.75 18.74
C GLU A 159 14.46 7.37 18.02
N LEU A 160 14.71 8.03 16.89
CA LEU A 160 13.67 8.67 16.07
C LEU A 160 12.75 7.65 15.35
N VAL A 161 13.33 6.59 14.81
CA VAL A 161 12.62 5.64 13.93
C VAL A 161 11.98 4.49 14.70
N LEU A 162 12.59 4.06 15.81
CA LEU A 162 12.21 2.86 16.53
C LEU A 162 10.77 2.88 17.07
N PRO A 163 10.23 3.99 17.62
CA PRO A 163 8.86 4.05 18.10
C PRO A 163 7.84 3.74 16.98
N ALA A 164 8.00 4.35 15.80
CA ALA A 164 7.14 4.11 14.66
C ALA A 164 7.25 2.68 14.16
N LEU A 165 8.47 2.13 14.09
CA LEU A 165 8.71 0.76 13.65
C LEU A 165 8.12 -0.27 14.63
N ARG A 166 8.19 -0.01 15.94
CA ARG A 166 7.53 -0.84 16.97
C ARG A 166 6.02 -0.78 16.86
N ALA A 167 5.44 0.40 16.70
CA ALA A 167 4.00 0.58 16.52
C ALA A 167 3.51 -0.17 15.27
N ASP A 168 4.26 -0.15 14.17
CA ASP A 168 3.95 -0.87 12.93
C ASP A 168 3.91 -2.39 13.15
N ARG A 169 4.80 -2.92 13.97
CA ARG A 169 4.83 -4.36 14.31
C ARG A 169 3.68 -4.76 15.22
N VAL A 170 3.29 -3.91 16.16
CA VAL A 170 2.11 -4.13 17.02
C VAL A 170 0.84 -4.15 16.16
N ARG A 171 0.69 -3.24 15.19
CA ARG A 171 -0.42 -3.23 14.23
C ARG A 171 -0.54 -4.54 13.45
N LEU A 172 0.58 -5.08 12.99
CA LEU A 172 0.60 -6.36 12.27
C LEU A 172 0.17 -7.54 13.15
N ALA A 173 0.39 -7.46 14.46
CA ALA A 173 0.02 -8.50 15.42
C ALA A 173 -1.45 -8.41 15.87
N ALA A 174 -2.02 -7.20 15.93
CA ALA A 174 -3.39 -6.92 16.39
C ALA A 174 -4.42 -7.00 15.26
N ARG A 175 -4.29 -7.97 14.36
CA ARG A 175 -5.15 -8.09 13.19
C ARG A 175 -6.53 -8.67 13.54
N PRO A 176 -7.64 -8.10 13.00
CA PRO A 176 -8.96 -8.68 13.11
C PRO A 176 -9.09 -10.00 12.34
N PRO A 177 -10.11 -10.81 12.63
CA PRO A 177 -10.45 -11.97 11.82
C PRO A 177 -10.72 -11.55 10.36
N PRO A 178 -10.37 -12.41 9.39
CA PRO A 178 -10.54 -12.07 7.98
C PRO A 178 -12.02 -11.79 7.67
N HIS A 179 -12.26 -10.67 6.98
CA HIS A 179 -13.58 -10.40 6.41
C HIS A 179 -13.96 -11.51 5.43
N PRO A 180 -15.26 -11.87 5.31
CA PRO A 180 -15.71 -12.78 4.27
C PRO A 180 -15.24 -12.22 2.90
N ARG A 181 -14.55 -13.07 2.13
CA ARG A 181 -13.98 -12.67 0.83
C ARG A 181 -15.07 -12.05 -0.05
N PRO A 182 -14.95 -10.80 -0.54
CA PRO A 182 -15.79 -10.34 -1.63
C PRO A 182 -15.57 -11.31 -2.80
N ARG A 183 -16.65 -11.78 -3.40
CA ARG A 183 -16.54 -12.60 -4.61
C ARG A 183 -15.83 -11.76 -5.67
N PRO A 184 -14.72 -12.24 -6.25
CA PRO A 184 -14.04 -11.50 -7.31
C PRO A 184 -15.06 -11.28 -8.42
N ARG A 185 -15.24 -10.03 -8.81
CA ARG A 185 -16.00 -9.70 -10.02
C ARG A 185 -15.22 -10.31 -11.18
N PRO A 186 -15.83 -11.12 -12.04
CA PRO A 186 -15.13 -11.67 -13.19
C PRO A 186 -14.49 -10.53 -13.97
N LEU A 187 -13.19 -10.61 -14.20
CA LEU A 187 -12.52 -9.69 -15.11
C LEU A 187 -13.25 -9.78 -16.46
N PRO A 188 -13.52 -8.64 -17.15
CA PRO A 188 -13.97 -8.67 -18.51
C PRO A 188 -12.99 -9.54 -19.30
N ARG A 189 -13.48 -10.62 -19.90
CA ARG A 189 -12.65 -11.41 -20.80
C ARG A 189 -12.35 -10.53 -22.00
N ASP A 190 -11.09 -10.16 -22.21
CA ASP A 190 -10.68 -9.56 -23.48
C ASP A 190 -11.00 -10.57 -24.58
N PRO A 191 -11.92 -10.26 -25.52
CA PRO A 191 -12.28 -11.18 -26.57
C PRO A 191 -11.16 -11.37 -27.62
N ARG A 192 -10.05 -10.65 -27.48
CA ARG A 192 -8.94 -10.75 -28.42
C ARG A 192 -7.96 -11.84 -27.99
N PRO A 193 -7.65 -12.82 -28.85
CA PRO A 193 -6.55 -13.73 -28.62
C PRO A 193 -5.23 -12.95 -28.53
N PRO A 194 -4.27 -13.37 -27.68
CA PRO A 194 -2.96 -12.72 -27.64
C PRO A 194 -2.34 -12.74 -29.03
N GLY A 195 -2.04 -11.53 -29.55
CA GLY A 195 -1.30 -11.41 -30.80
C GLY A 195 0.07 -12.08 -30.71
N PRO A 196 0.65 -12.56 -31.82
CA PRO A 196 1.96 -13.18 -31.81
C PRO A 196 3.01 -12.18 -31.26
N LEU A 197 3.87 -12.69 -30.37
CA LEU A 197 4.98 -11.92 -29.83
C LEU A 197 5.86 -11.38 -30.97
N PRO A 198 6.21 -10.08 -30.98
CA PRO A 198 7.13 -9.56 -32.00
C PRO A 198 8.53 -10.17 -31.80
N GLY A 199 9.06 -10.80 -32.84
CA GLY A 199 10.49 -11.06 -33.00
C GLY A 199 10.98 -12.47 -32.66
N ALA A 200 10.44 -13.52 -33.30
CA ALA A 200 11.20 -14.73 -33.52
C ALA A 200 11.78 -14.72 -34.96
N HIS A 201 12.85 -13.99 -35.17
CA HIS A 201 13.66 -14.19 -36.38
C HIS A 201 14.34 -15.55 -36.29
N ARG A 202 13.86 -16.52 -37.08
CA ARG A 202 14.61 -17.74 -37.39
C ARG A 202 15.78 -17.35 -38.28
N SER A 203 17.01 -17.45 -37.74
CA SER A 203 18.21 -17.48 -38.58
C SER A 203 18.27 -18.85 -39.24
N THR A 204 18.29 -18.86 -40.57
CA THR A 204 18.73 -19.95 -41.41
C THR A 204 20.23 -19.94 -41.49
#